data_eb268d09b22d86a01d5c5267d1c480be
#
_entry.id   eb268d09b22d86a01d5c5267d1c480be
#
_cell.length_a   1.000
_cell.length_b   1.000
_cell.length_c   1.000
_cell.angle_alpha   90.00
_cell.angle_beta   90.00
_cell.angle_gamma   90.00
#
_symmetry.space_group_name_H-M   'P 1'
#
loop_
_entity.id
_entity.type
_entity.pdbx_description
1 polymer ?
#
loop_
_entity_poly.entity_id
_entity_poly.type
_entity_poly.pdbx_seq_one_letter_code
_entity_poly.pdbx_strand_id
1 'polypeptide(L)'
;MTRRNTTSRLFIAAVAALAANTAAANDFSDERSLTPAQRLEEVGKLRREGELDVALSKLDALRAEFPHDVDYVLARAQILSQSQRDTEALEELSIATTLAPDYEDVWQLRFRLLDRSASESATAQRAGLEAEAARRFPKATWWQTRLAGEASEWMLFIGAGHENLSNGLPDWDSQFVEIHFEEDAYRRYRLRLGRDVRYAEADISIGLGAEHSWESGWFAGLDAASTRSPAYQPEFGYSGHVGKTLSDGWVVDLRYRQRAYTSTRVGAVVGTVEKYYGDYRFAYGLGWSRLQGTASFANHVVTVNWYYGDRANIGLSVHTGNEAESLENGQVLETSVRGITLSGHREISRRVGLQWWLGLHDQGDYYRRRFVGLAFSIRL
;
A
#
# COMPACT_ATOMS: atom_id res chain seq x y z
N MET A 1 57.40 -9.73 45.01
CA MET A 1 57.58 -8.29 44.82
C MET A 1 57.74 -8.03 43.33
N THR A 2 56.65 -7.68 42.66
CA THR A 2 56.62 -7.36 41.21
C THR A 2 55.88 -6.07 41.03
N ARG A 3 56.60 -4.98 40.82
CA ARG A 3 56.06 -3.68 40.41
C ARG A 3 55.62 -3.79 38.93
N ARG A 4 54.36 -3.76 38.67
CA ARG A 4 53.78 -3.67 37.30
C ARG A 4 53.80 -2.23 36.83
N ASN A 5 54.38 -2.03 35.64
CA ASN A 5 54.47 -0.79 34.87
C ASN A 5 53.12 -0.17 34.57
N THR A 6 52.75 0.89 35.28
CA THR A 6 51.54 1.70 35.08
C THR A 6 51.74 2.82 34.03
N THR A 7 52.98 3.09 33.64
CA THR A 7 53.33 4.19 32.72
C THR A 7 53.11 3.91 31.25
N SER A 8 53.09 2.62 30.83
CA SER A 8 52.89 2.28 29.40
C SER A 8 51.43 2.39 28.93
N ARG A 9 50.44 2.28 29.84
CA ARG A 9 49.00 2.39 29.45
C ARG A 9 48.54 3.83 29.27
N LEU A 10 49.11 4.77 29.95
CA LEU A 10 48.81 6.21 29.81
C LEU A 10 49.36 6.80 28.49
N PHE A 11 50.48 6.30 27.99
CA PHE A 11 51.08 6.79 26.74
C PHE A 11 50.31 6.29 25.52
N ILE A 12 49.76 5.07 25.54
CA ILE A 12 48.97 4.52 24.43
C ILE A 12 47.60 5.22 24.35
N ALA A 13 46.98 5.56 25.49
CA ALA A 13 45.72 6.29 25.52
C ALA A 13 45.85 7.75 25.01
N ALA A 14 46.99 8.41 25.31
CA ALA A 14 47.27 9.77 24.82
C ALA A 14 47.56 9.82 23.32
N VAL A 15 48.25 8.82 22.76
CA VAL A 15 48.51 8.72 21.32
C VAL A 15 47.23 8.35 20.54
N ALA A 16 46.35 7.50 21.11
CA ALA A 16 45.06 7.19 20.47
C ALA A 16 44.11 8.39 20.48
N ALA A 17 44.08 9.20 21.54
CA ALA A 17 43.29 10.42 21.60
C ALA A 17 43.84 11.53 20.66
N LEU A 18 45.14 11.60 20.44
CA LEU A 18 45.74 12.54 19.49
C LEU A 18 45.50 12.11 18.05
N ALA A 19 45.55 10.79 17.75
CA ALA A 19 45.24 10.26 16.41
C ALA A 19 43.77 10.39 16.07
N ALA A 20 42.84 10.23 17.02
CA ALA A 20 41.43 10.46 16.83
C ALA A 20 41.12 11.95 16.56
N ASN A 21 41.81 12.85 17.25
CA ASN A 21 41.64 14.31 17.04
C ASN A 21 42.25 14.81 15.72
N THR A 22 43.31 14.17 15.22
CA THR A 22 43.90 14.51 13.90
C THR A 22 43.08 13.91 12.74
N ALA A 23 42.44 12.74 12.93
CA ALA A 23 41.53 12.18 11.93
C ALA A 23 40.25 13.03 11.80
N ALA A 24 39.69 13.49 12.91
CA ALA A 24 38.53 14.40 12.91
C ALA A 24 38.88 15.77 12.29
N ALA A 25 40.10 16.30 12.53
CA ALA A 25 40.53 17.57 11.95
C ALA A 25 40.81 17.47 10.44
N ASN A 26 41.27 16.32 9.93
CA ASN A 26 41.46 16.08 8.50
C ASN A 26 40.13 15.90 7.74
N ASP A 27 39.13 15.31 8.36
CA ASP A 27 37.79 15.13 7.78
C ASP A 27 37.09 16.50 7.59
N PHE A 28 37.21 17.40 8.57
CA PHE A 28 36.69 18.76 8.49
C PHE A 28 37.39 19.67 7.44
N SER A 29 38.63 19.40 7.06
CA SER A 29 39.34 20.19 6.05
C SER A 29 38.93 19.80 4.62
N ASP A 30 38.56 18.57 4.39
CA ASP A 30 38.07 18.07 3.09
C ASP A 30 36.62 18.52 2.81
N GLU A 31 35.78 18.61 3.83
CA GLU A 31 34.38 19.07 3.70
C GLU A 31 34.26 20.55 3.26
N ARG A 32 35.24 21.41 3.59
CA ARG A 32 35.24 22.82 3.14
C ARG A 32 35.54 23.00 1.65
N SER A 33 36.07 21.98 1.01
CA SER A 33 36.35 21.99 -0.43
C SER A 33 35.11 21.58 -1.25
N LEU A 34 34.10 20.98 -0.63
CA LEU A 34 32.88 20.53 -1.29
C LEU A 34 31.96 21.70 -1.64
N THR A 35 31.34 21.62 -2.81
CA THR A 35 30.25 22.54 -3.19
C THR A 35 29.00 22.34 -2.33
N PRO A 36 28.11 23.34 -2.20
CA PRO A 36 26.84 23.19 -1.48
C PRO A 36 26.04 21.96 -1.92
N ALA A 37 25.99 21.69 -3.22
CA ALA A 37 25.31 20.52 -3.78
C ALA A 37 25.94 19.19 -3.33
N GLN A 38 27.26 19.10 -3.30
CA GLN A 38 27.97 17.90 -2.83
C GLN A 38 27.76 17.65 -1.33
N ARG A 39 27.73 18.72 -0.52
CA ARG A 39 27.44 18.61 0.91
C ARG A 39 26.01 18.11 1.17
N LEU A 40 25.03 18.59 0.37
CA LEU A 40 23.65 18.15 0.43
C LEU A 40 23.49 16.68 -0.02
N GLU A 41 24.26 16.27 -1.03
CA GLU A 41 24.30 14.87 -1.48
C GLU A 41 24.83 13.93 -0.40
N GLU A 42 25.86 14.35 0.32
CA GLU A 42 26.42 13.59 1.45
C GLU A 42 25.40 13.43 2.58
N VAL A 43 24.71 14.50 2.94
CA VAL A 43 23.58 14.44 3.90
C VAL A 43 22.49 13.49 3.41
N GLY A 44 22.15 13.57 2.12
CA GLY A 44 21.19 12.67 1.49
C GLY A 44 21.62 11.20 1.53
N LYS A 45 22.92 10.92 1.42
CA LYS A 45 23.49 9.58 1.58
C LYS A 45 23.31 9.07 3.02
N LEU A 46 23.74 9.85 4.02
CA LEU A 46 23.57 9.51 5.44
C LEU A 46 22.10 9.24 5.79
N ARG A 47 21.19 10.06 5.26
CA ARG A 47 19.76 9.86 5.45
C ARG A 47 19.28 8.50 4.88
N ARG A 48 19.74 8.09 3.70
CA ARG A 48 19.40 6.79 3.09
C ARG A 48 20.00 5.60 3.85
N GLU A 49 21.16 5.79 4.47
CA GLU A 49 21.84 4.80 5.31
C GLU A 49 21.22 4.69 6.70
N GLY A 50 20.28 5.57 7.07
CA GLY A 50 19.60 5.58 8.36
C GLY A 50 20.37 6.31 9.46
N GLU A 51 21.51 6.94 9.13
CA GLU A 51 22.36 7.70 10.05
C GLU A 51 21.79 9.10 10.30
N LEU A 52 20.54 9.15 10.80
CA LEU A 52 19.75 10.38 10.88
C LEU A 52 20.34 11.42 11.82
N ASP A 53 20.90 11.00 12.96
CA ASP A 53 21.51 11.92 13.94
C ASP A 53 22.80 12.55 13.39
N VAL A 54 23.60 11.80 12.65
CA VAL A 54 24.80 12.28 11.98
C VAL A 54 24.43 13.28 10.90
N ALA A 55 23.41 12.95 10.10
CA ALA A 55 22.88 13.83 9.05
C ALA A 55 22.35 15.16 9.63
N LEU A 56 21.62 15.12 10.77
CA LEU A 56 21.15 16.32 11.47
C LEU A 56 22.32 17.17 11.97
N SER A 57 23.33 16.57 12.59
CA SER A 57 24.51 17.27 13.08
C SER A 57 25.27 18.00 11.96
N LYS A 58 25.41 17.34 10.79
CA LYS A 58 26.02 17.98 9.60
C LYS A 58 25.17 19.15 9.10
N LEU A 59 23.85 18.99 9.05
CA LEU A 59 22.94 20.08 8.64
C LEU A 59 22.96 21.26 9.61
N ASP A 60 23.07 21.01 10.91
CA ASP A 60 23.20 22.07 11.92
C ASP A 60 24.46 22.90 11.69
N ALA A 61 25.58 22.26 11.35
CA ALA A 61 26.82 22.96 10.99
C ALA A 61 26.68 23.76 9.67
N LEU A 62 26.07 23.16 8.64
CA LEU A 62 25.84 23.83 7.36
C LEU A 62 24.90 25.02 7.49
N ARG A 63 23.88 24.89 8.31
CA ARG A 63 22.92 25.95 8.57
C ARG A 63 23.52 27.13 9.36
N ALA A 64 24.46 26.85 10.25
CA ALA A 64 25.22 27.90 10.93
C ALA A 64 26.09 28.71 9.95
N GLU A 65 26.62 28.06 8.89
CA GLU A 65 27.38 28.69 7.83
C GLU A 65 26.49 29.42 6.79
N PHE A 66 25.30 28.79 6.46
CA PHE A 66 24.36 29.27 5.45
C PHE A 66 22.93 29.38 6.00
N PRO A 67 22.62 30.35 6.89
CA PRO A 67 21.36 30.40 7.64
C PRO A 67 20.12 30.68 6.76
N HIS A 68 20.30 31.16 5.54
CA HIS A 68 19.22 31.50 4.60
C HIS A 68 19.11 30.54 3.42
N ASP A 69 19.88 29.46 3.41
CA ASP A 69 19.81 28.47 2.36
C ASP A 69 18.60 27.53 2.63
N VAL A 70 17.58 27.64 1.77
CA VAL A 70 16.32 26.91 1.93
C VAL A 70 16.49 25.41 1.73
N ASP A 71 17.46 24.97 0.92
CA ASP A 71 17.69 23.54 0.66
C ASP A 71 18.20 22.83 1.91
N TYR A 72 19.03 23.48 2.73
CA TYR A 72 19.45 22.92 4.02
C TYR A 72 18.31 22.89 5.04
N VAL A 73 17.45 23.92 5.05
CA VAL A 73 16.27 23.96 5.92
C VAL A 73 15.30 22.85 5.53
N LEU A 74 15.05 22.66 4.23
CA LEU A 74 14.18 21.61 3.72
C LEU A 74 14.74 20.21 4.02
N ALA A 75 16.04 19.99 3.79
CA ALA A 75 16.69 18.71 4.10
C ALA A 75 16.59 18.36 5.59
N ARG A 76 16.76 19.37 6.47
CA ARG A 76 16.60 19.19 7.92
C ARG A 76 15.17 18.81 8.29
N ALA A 77 14.18 19.49 7.74
CA ALA A 77 12.79 19.15 7.94
C ALA A 77 12.44 17.73 7.48
N GLN A 78 13.01 17.29 6.34
CA GLN A 78 12.84 15.92 5.84
C GLN A 78 13.41 14.87 6.81
N ILE A 79 14.58 15.11 7.39
CA ILE A 79 15.21 14.18 8.34
C ILE A 79 14.46 14.18 9.67
N LEU A 80 14.05 15.33 10.17
CA LEU A 80 13.22 15.44 11.38
C LEU A 80 11.90 14.68 11.21
N SER A 81 11.25 14.82 10.05
CA SER A 81 10.05 14.08 9.71
C SER A 81 10.29 12.55 9.68
N GLN A 82 11.41 12.11 9.13
CA GLN A 82 11.78 10.69 9.10
C GLN A 82 12.08 10.16 10.52
N SER A 83 12.57 11.01 11.42
CA SER A 83 12.80 10.73 12.83
C SER A 83 11.53 10.87 13.69
N GLN A 84 10.34 11.06 13.10
CA GLN A 84 9.05 11.28 13.76
C GLN A 84 9.03 12.53 14.67
N ARG A 85 9.89 13.50 14.41
CA ARG A 85 9.96 14.80 15.10
C ARG A 85 9.16 15.86 14.32
N ASP A 86 7.88 15.58 14.07
CA ASP A 86 7.05 16.36 13.14
C ASP A 86 6.84 17.81 13.58
N THR A 87 6.74 18.06 14.88
CA THR A 87 6.61 19.44 15.40
C THR A 87 7.81 20.29 15.01
N GLU A 88 9.02 19.77 15.20
CA GLU A 88 10.25 20.46 14.82
C GLU A 88 10.39 20.59 13.29
N ALA A 89 9.98 19.57 12.56
CA ALA A 89 9.94 19.64 11.10
C ALA A 89 8.98 20.74 10.59
N LEU A 90 7.82 20.91 11.21
CA LEU A 90 6.87 21.97 10.87
C LEU A 90 7.40 23.38 11.19
N GLU A 91 8.16 23.54 12.28
CA GLU A 91 8.85 24.80 12.61
C GLU A 91 9.86 25.14 11.51
N GLU A 92 10.70 24.18 11.10
CA GLU A 92 11.65 24.38 9.99
C GLU A 92 10.95 24.75 8.68
N LEU A 93 9.87 24.06 8.34
CA LEU A 93 9.09 24.35 7.13
C LEU A 93 8.41 25.72 7.18
N SER A 94 8.07 26.20 8.36
CA SER A 94 7.57 27.57 8.53
C SER A 94 8.64 28.60 8.16
N ILE A 95 9.89 28.37 8.56
CA ILE A 95 11.03 29.20 8.18
C ILE A 95 11.27 29.08 6.66
N ALA A 96 11.30 27.85 6.12
CA ALA A 96 11.51 27.62 4.70
C ALA A 96 10.45 28.30 3.81
N THR A 97 9.17 28.27 4.20
CA THR A 97 8.10 28.98 3.46
C THR A 97 8.26 30.50 3.49
N THR A 98 8.93 31.05 4.51
CA THR A 98 9.23 32.48 4.58
C THR A 98 10.45 32.83 3.70
N LEU A 99 11.46 31.99 3.68
CA LEU A 99 12.68 32.18 2.89
C LEU A 99 12.44 32.03 1.39
N ALA A 100 11.67 31.01 1.01
CA ALA A 100 11.37 30.68 -0.38
C ALA A 100 9.87 30.37 -0.55
N PRO A 101 9.03 31.42 -0.58
CA PRO A 101 7.57 31.26 -0.62
C PRO A 101 7.04 30.56 -1.88
N ASP A 102 7.79 30.54 -2.96
CA ASP A 102 7.42 29.89 -4.22
C ASP A 102 8.08 28.52 -4.43
N TYR A 103 8.75 28.00 -3.40
CA TYR A 103 9.39 26.68 -3.46
C TYR A 103 8.37 25.58 -3.11
N GLU A 104 7.83 24.96 -4.14
CA GLU A 104 6.70 24.03 -4.05
C GLU A 104 6.95 22.84 -3.12
N ASP A 105 8.15 22.25 -3.12
CA ASP A 105 8.49 21.07 -2.30
C ASP A 105 8.39 21.36 -0.79
N VAL A 106 8.70 22.60 -0.36
CA VAL A 106 8.54 23.04 1.03
C VAL A 106 7.08 23.01 1.45
N TRP A 107 6.20 23.54 0.58
CA TRP A 107 4.77 23.54 0.83
C TRP A 107 4.18 22.14 0.84
N GLN A 108 4.57 21.31 -0.13
CA GLN A 108 4.12 19.92 -0.18
C GLN A 108 4.49 19.14 1.07
N LEU A 109 5.73 19.29 1.57
CA LEU A 109 6.14 18.61 2.81
C LEU A 109 5.38 19.16 4.00
N ARG A 110 5.18 20.48 4.09
CA ARG A 110 4.42 21.11 5.17
C ARG A 110 2.97 20.63 5.25
N PHE A 111 2.29 20.55 4.10
CA PHE A 111 0.92 20.03 4.03
C PHE A 111 0.88 18.55 4.43
N ARG A 112 1.80 17.72 3.94
CA ARG A 112 1.88 16.31 4.35
C ARG A 112 2.06 16.11 5.86
N LEU A 113 2.87 16.94 6.51
CA LEU A 113 3.07 16.84 7.96
C LEU A 113 1.85 17.32 8.74
N LEU A 114 1.21 18.39 8.29
CA LEU A 114 -0.03 18.87 8.90
C LEU A 114 -1.15 17.85 8.75
N ASP A 115 -1.24 17.19 7.58
CA ASP A 115 -2.23 16.14 7.34
C ASP A 115 -1.96 14.88 8.18
N ARG A 116 -0.71 14.58 8.52
CA ARG A 116 -0.34 13.45 9.38
C ARG A 116 -0.63 13.71 10.85
N SER A 117 -0.69 14.97 11.25
CA SER A 117 -0.98 15.35 12.62
C SER A 117 -2.49 15.40 12.86
N ALA A 118 -3.02 14.46 13.66
CA ALA A 118 -4.44 14.41 14.04
C ALA A 118 -4.84 15.50 15.06
N SER A 119 -4.08 16.60 15.21
CA SER A 119 -4.37 17.66 16.15
C SER A 119 -5.28 18.73 15.55
N GLU A 120 -6.19 19.26 16.35
CA GLU A 120 -7.06 20.38 15.96
C GLU A 120 -6.23 21.60 15.52
N SER A 121 -5.08 21.83 16.16
CA SER A 121 -4.14 22.90 15.80
C SER A 121 -3.55 22.70 14.39
N ALA A 122 -3.16 21.49 14.04
CA ALA A 122 -2.63 21.18 12.69
C ALA A 122 -3.70 21.39 11.63
N THR A 123 -4.92 20.94 11.89
CA THR A 123 -6.08 21.12 10.98
C THR A 123 -6.36 22.61 10.78
N ALA A 124 -6.34 23.42 11.83
CA ALA A 124 -6.53 24.88 11.72
C ALA A 124 -5.39 25.56 10.94
N GLN A 125 -4.12 25.17 11.19
CA GLN A 125 -2.96 25.68 10.44
C GLN A 125 -3.06 25.34 8.97
N ARG A 126 -3.42 24.10 8.63
CA ARG A 126 -3.59 23.65 7.26
C ARG A 126 -4.65 24.45 6.52
N ALA A 127 -5.82 24.62 7.11
CA ALA A 127 -6.91 25.41 6.54
C ALA A 127 -6.49 26.88 6.28
N GLY A 128 -5.71 27.46 7.18
CA GLY A 128 -5.15 28.80 7.01
C GLY A 128 -4.19 28.93 5.82
N LEU A 129 -3.47 27.85 5.49
CA LEU A 129 -2.49 27.85 4.41
C LEU A 129 -3.11 27.52 3.03
N GLU A 130 -4.28 26.87 2.97
CA GLU A 130 -4.91 26.46 1.71
C GLU A 130 -5.15 27.62 0.75
N ALA A 131 -5.67 28.73 1.22
CA ALA A 131 -5.95 29.91 0.40
C ALA A 131 -4.67 30.54 -0.18
N GLU A 132 -3.56 30.47 0.55
CA GLU A 132 -2.28 30.94 0.06
C GLU A 132 -1.65 29.97 -0.94
N ALA A 133 -1.67 28.67 -0.66
CA ALA A 133 -1.21 27.65 -1.58
C ALA A 133 -1.98 27.69 -2.91
N ALA A 134 -3.31 27.86 -2.87
CA ALA A 134 -4.14 28.01 -4.05
C ALA A 134 -3.76 29.22 -4.92
N ARG A 135 -3.36 30.32 -4.31
CA ARG A 135 -2.92 31.53 -5.05
C ARG A 135 -1.54 31.36 -5.65
N ARG A 136 -0.60 30.69 -4.92
CA ARG A 136 0.78 30.51 -5.36
C ARG A 136 0.92 29.43 -6.40
N PHE A 137 0.20 28.33 -6.22
CA PHE A 137 0.28 27.13 -7.04
C PHE A 137 -1.09 26.79 -7.69
N PRO A 138 -1.66 27.67 -8.54
CA PRO A 138 -3.02 27.50 -9.05
C PRO A 138 -3.20 26.29 -9.97
N LYS A 139 -2.11 25.74 -10.51
CA LYS A 139 -2.11 24.54 -11.35
C LYS A 139 -1.87 23.26 -10.55
N ALA A 140 -1.43 23.37 -9.33
CA ALA A 140 -1.16 22.22 -8.47
C ALA A 140 -2.46 21.75 -7.80
N THR A 141 -2.53 20.45 -7.53
CA THR A 141 -3.69 19.82 -6.89
C THR A 141 -3.37 19.26 -5.51
N TRP A 142 -2.07 19.14 -5.15
CA TRP A 142 -1.63 18.53 -3.89
C TRP A 142 -2.15 19.24 -2.63
N TRP A 143 -2.35 20.55 -2.66
CA TRP A 143 -2.90 21.31 -1.53
C TRP A 143 -4.40 21.07 -1.32
N GLN A 144 -5.11 20.57 -2.35
CA GLN A 144 -6.51 20.16 -2.26
C GLN A 144 -6.66 18.72 -1.75
N THR A 145 -5.61 17.94 -1.90
CA THR A 145 -5.60 16.54 -1.49
C THR A 145 -5.20 16.50 -0.02
N ARG A 146 -6.17 16.36 0.88
CA ARG A 146 -5.85 15.87 2.22
C ARG A 146 -5.26 14.48 2.04
N LEU A 147 -4.13 14.21 2.69
CA LEU A 147 -3.74 12.82 2.89
C LEU A 147 -4.94 12.17 3.59
N ALA A 148 -5.44 11.09 2.99
CA ALA A 148 -6.56 10.33 3.50
C ALA A 148 -6.19 9.78 4.90
N GLY A 149 -6.34 10.59 5.93
CA GLY A 149 -5.98 10.28 7.31
C GLY A 149 -6.88 10.95 8.33
N GLU A 150 -7.64 11.97 7.94
CA GLU A 150 -8.39 12.79 8.90
C GLU A 150 -9.90 12.90 8.67
N ALA A 151 -10.40 12.45 7.55
CA ALA A 151 -11.84 12.33 7.39
C ALA A 151 -12.16 10.88 7.10
N SER A 152 -12.94 10.27 7.98
CA SER A 152 -13.56 9.00 7.68
C SER A 152 -14.28 9.12 6.32
N GLU A 153 -13.98 8.21 5.43
CA GLU A 153 -14.55 8.22 4.08
C GLU A 153 -15.46 7.01 3.88
N TRP A 154 -16.64 7.27 3.34
CA TRP A 154 -17.55 6.22 2.94
C TRP A 154 -17.54 6.10 1.42
N MET A 155 -17.32 4.87 0.93
CA MET A 155 -17.46 4.55 -0.48
C MET A 155 -18.52 3.47 -0.67
N LEU A 156 -19.45 3.72 -1.56
CA LEU A 156 -20.46 2.77 -1.99
C LEU A 156 -20.07 2.19 -3.35
N PHE A 157 -20.05 0.86 -3.44
CA PHE A 157 -19.86 0.13 -4.70
C PHE A 157 -21.15 -0.58 -5.08
N ILE A 158 -21.56 -0.47 -6.34
CA ILE A 158 -22.69 -1.18 -6.90
C ILE A 158 -22.20 -1.83 -8.20
N GLY A 159 -22.32 -3.15 -8.30
CA GLY A 159 -21.79 -3.85 -9.46
C GLY A 159 -22.66 -5.03 -9.88
N ALA A 160 -22.45 -5.44 -11.13
CA ALA A 160 -23.05 -6.62 -11.72
C ALA A 160 -22.07 -7.31 -12.68
N GLY A 161 -22.21 -8.61 -12.82
CA GLY A 161 -21.47 -9.44 -13.75
C GLY A 161 -22.38 -10.46 -14.43
N HIS A 162 -22.01 -10.83 -15.64
CA HIS A 162 -22.66 -11.86 -16.43
C HIS A 162 -21.60 -12.82 -16.99
N GLU A 163 -21.88 -14.11 -16.92
CA GLU A 163 -21.00 -15.17 -17.37
C GLU A 163 -21.77 -16.12 -18.29
N ASN A 164 -21.30 -16.26 -19.52
CA ASN A 164 -21.83 -17.22 -20.48
C ASN A 164 -20.99 -18.50 -20.46
N LEU A 165 -21.66 -19.64 -20.31
CA LEU A 165 -21.02 -20.92 -20.20
C LEU A 165 -21.17 -21.75 -21.48
N SER A 166 -20.15 -22.59 -21.78
CA SER A 166 -20.24 -23.59 -22.84
C SER A 166 -21.09 -24.79 -22.39
N ASN A 167 -21.23 -25.75 -23.30
CA ASN A 167 -21.85 -27.06 -23.05
C ASN A 167 -23.35 -26.99 -22.73
N GLY A 168 -24.04 -25.89 -23.14
CA GLY A 168 -25.46 -25.72 -22.91
C GLY A 168 -25.86 -25.48 -21.45
N LEU A 169 -24.87 -25.16 -20.59
CA LEU A 169 -25.15 -24.77 -19.20
C LEU A 169 -25.79 -23.39 -19.15
N PRO A 170 -26.70 -23.15 -18.18
CA PRO A 170 -27.29 -21.82 -17.97
C PRO A 170 -26.23 -20.78 -17.64
N ASP A 171 -26.47 -19.57 -18.13
CA ASP A 171 -25.63 -18.43 -17.81
C ASP A 171 -25.66 -18.09 -16.33
N TRP A 172 -24.59 -17.49 -15.82
CA TRP A 172 -24.49 -17.05 -14.44
C TRP A 172 -24.54 -15.52 -14.35
N ASP A 173 -25.23 -15.04 -13.34
CA ASP A 173 -25.35 -13.61 -13.06
C ASP A 173 -24.91 -13.31 -11.64
N SER A 174 -24.28 -12.17 -11.45
CA SER A 174 -23.91 -11.67 -10.13
C SER A 174 -24.27 -10.20 -9.97
N GLN A 175 -24.71 -9.84 -8.77
CA GLN A 175 -25.02 -8.47 -8.39
C GLN A 175 -24.50 -8.24 -6.97
N PHE A 176 -23.97 -7.06 -6.70
CA PHE A 176 -23.53 -6.75 -5.34
C PHE A 176 -23.65 -5.27 -5.02
N VAL A 177 -23.81 -5.02 -3.74
CA VAL A 177 -23.62 -3.72 -3.11
C VAL A 177 -22.58 -3.89 -2.03
N GLU A 178 -21.60 -3.01 -2.01
CA GLU A 178 -20.52 -3.05 -1.03
C GLU A 178 -20.27 -1.64 -0.48
N ILE A 179 -20.14 -1.53 0.83
CA ILE A 179 -19.82 -0.29 1.51
C ILE A 179 -18.45 -0.44 2.13
N HIS A 180 -17.55 0.48 1.82
CA HIS A 180 -16.28 0.64 2.51
C HIS A 180 -16.36 1.83 3.44
N PHE A 181 -15.84 1.66 4.63
CA PHE A 181 -15.62 2.72 5.58
C PHE A 181 -14.12 2.78 5.90
N GLU A 182 -13.48 3.83 5.45
CA GLU A 182 -12.09 4.16 5.78
C GLU A 182 -12.14 5.09 6.99
N GLU A 183 -11.78 4.57 8.17
CA GLU A 183 -11.79 5.36 9.41
C GLU A 183 -10.64 6.36 9.43
N ASP A 184 -9.49 5.91 8.90
CA ASP A 184 -8.27 6.69 8.72
C ASP A 184 -7.39 6.05 7.63
N ALA A 185 -6.15 6.51 7.48
CA ALA A 185 -5.18 5.95 6.53
C ALA A 185 -4.80 4.47 6.80
N TYR A 186 -5.11 3.97 7.99
CA TYR A 186 -4.66 2.68 8.47
C TYR A 186 -5.77 1.65 8.64
N ARG A 187 -7.01 2.08 8.82
CA ARG A 187 -8.14 1.21 9.16
C ARG A 187 -9.25 1.29 8.13
N ARG A 188 -9.57 0.16 7.54
CA ARG A 188 -10.65 0.00 6.57
C ARG A 188 -11.59 -1.11 6.98
N TYR A 189 -12.89 -0.85 6.85
CA TYR A 189 -13.94 -1.82 7.08
C TYR A 189 -14.77 -1.99 5.82
N ARG A 190 -15.35 -3.18 5.64
CA ARG A 190 -16.14 -3.50 4.47
C ARG A 190 -17.38 -4.28 4.88
N LEU A 191 -18.52 -3.90 4.29
CA LEU A 191 -19.77 -4.66 4.31
C LEU A 191 -20.19 -4.93 2.87
N ARG A 192 -20.47 -6.19 2.53
CA ARG A 192 -20.92 -6.62 1.20
C ARG A 192 -22.21 -7.40 1.30
N LEU A 193 -23.15 -7.08 0.41
CA LEU A 193 -24.33 -7.88 0.10
C LEU A 193 -24.20 -8.35 -1.35
N GLY A 194 -24.33 -9.66 -1.57
CA GLY A 194 -24.22 -10.28 -2.89
C GLY A 194 -25.44 -11.11 -3.21
N ARG A 195 -25.83 -11.10 -4.47
CA ARG A 195 -26.77 -12.04 -5.06
C ARG A 195 -26.11 -12.65 -6.29
N ASP A 196 -25.98 -13.94 -6.28
CA ASP A 196 -25.43 -14.71 -7.38
C ASP A 196 -26.48 -15.69 -7.87
N VAL A 197 -26.59 -15.88 -9.18
CA VAL A 197 -27.47 -16.84 -9.82
C VAL A 197 -26.62 -17.81 -10.62
N ARG A 198 -26.71 -19.10 -10.29
CA ARG A 198 -26.07 -20.18 -11.04
C ARG A 198 -27.02 -21.37 -11.08
N TYR A 199 -27.03 -22.09 -12.18
CA TYR A 199 -27.87 -23.29 -12.34
C TYR A 199 -29.36 -23.03 -12.06
N ALA A 200 -29.86 -21.84 -12.39
CA ALA A 200 -31.21 -21.37 -12.10
C ALA A 200 -31.54 -21.18 -10.59
N GLU A 201 -30.57 -21.34 -9.70
CA GLU A 201 -30.67 -21.07 -8.27
C GLU A 201 -30.03 -19.74 -7.89
N ALA A 202 -30.57 -19.07 -6.87
CA ALA A 202 -30.05 -17.77 -6.42
C ALA A 202 -29.57 -17.86 -4.97
N ASP A 203 -28.28 -17.62 -4.76
CA ASP A 203 -27.67 -17.50 -3.45
C ASP A 203 -27.51 -16.02 -3.05
N ILE A 204 -27.89 -15.72 -1.81
CA ILE A 204 -27.73 -14.38 -1.21
C ILE A 204 -26.70 -14.46 -0.09
N SER A 205 -25.66 -13.67 -0.20
CA SER A 205 -24.56 -13.65 0.76
C SER A 205 -24.39 -12.30 1.44
N ILE A 206 -23.90 -12.33 2.68
CA ILE A 206 -23.43 -11.17 3.43
C ILE A 206 -21.98 -11.39 3.82
N GLY A 207 -21.15 -10.38 3.65
CA GLY A 207 -19.73 -10.41 3.99
C GLY A 207 -19.32 -9.19 4.81
N LEU A 208 -18.40 -9.39 5.73
CA LEU A 208 -17.76 -8.36 6.54
C LEU A 208 -16.25 -8.48 6.40
N GLY A 209 -15.55 -7.36 6.38
CA GLY A 209 -14.10 -7.32 6.35
C GLY A 209 -13.56 -6.18 7.19
N ALA A 210 -12.36 -6.38 7.72
CA ALA A 210 -11.58 -5.34 8.38
C ALA A 210 -10.11 -5.49 7.99
N GLU A 211 -9.45 -4.37 7.76
CA GLU A 211 -8.04 -4.29 7.42
C GLU A 211 -7.36 -3.22 8.26
N HIS A 212 -6.14 -3.48 8.69
CA HIS A 212 -5.29 -2.53 9.37
C HIS A 212 -3.90 -2.52 8.75
N SER A 213 -3.40 -1.32 8.49
CA SER A 213 -2.03 -1.08 8.03
C SER A 213 -1.25 -0.36 9.13
N TRP A 214 0.04 -0.65 9.25
CA TRP A 214 0.95 0.02 10.21
C TRP A 214 1.97 0.86 9.46
N GLU A 215 2.44 1.93 10.07
CA GLU A 215 3.50 2.79 9.52
C GLU A 215 4.79 2.03 9.18
N SER A 216 5.06 0.94 9.90
CA SER A 216 6.18 0.04 9.61
C SER A 216 6.07 -0.74 8.30
N GLY A 217 4.99 -0.52 7.53
CA GLY A 217 4.70 -1.17 6.27
C GLY A 217 4.05 -2.56 6.41
N TRP A 218 3.79 -3.05 7.62
CA TRP A 218 2.96 -4.22 7.81
C TRP A 218 1.50 -3.90 7.56
N PHE A 219 0.75 -4.88 7.07
CA PHE A 219 -0.71 -4.82 6.98
C PHE A 219 -1.30 -6.20 7.25
N ALA A 220 -2.51 -6.24 7.78
CA ALA A 220 -3.25 -7.47 8.02
C ALA A 220 -4.74 -7.22 7.88
N GLY A 221 -5.49 -8.25 7.50
CA GLY A 221 -6.93 -8.17 7.37
C GLY A 221 -7.62 -9.49 7.65
N LEU A 222 -8.89 -9.37 7.98
CA LEU A 222 -9.81 -10.49 8.21
C LEU A 222 -11.09 -10.25 7.44
N ASP A 223 -11.62 -11.31 6.83
CA ASP A 223 -12.92 -11.31 6.16
C ASP A 223 -13.73 -12.53 6.61
N ALA A 224 -15.04 -12.36 6.71
CA ALA A 224 -15.99 -13.44 6.90
C ALA A 224 -17.22 -13.22 6.01
N ALA A 225 -17.79 -14.28 5.49
CA ALA A 225 -19.01 -14.24 4.71
C ALA A 225 -19.90 -15.44 5.01
N SER A 226 -21.21 -15.24 4.91
CA SER A 226 -22.20 -16.27 5.05
C SER A 226 -23.26 -16.17 3.96
N THR A 227 -23.73 -17.31 3.48
CA THR A 227 -24.81 -17.41 2.47
C THR A 227 -26.03 -18.03 3.11
N ARG A 228 -27.17 -17.41 2.88
CA ARG A 228 -28.45 -17.91 3.40
C ARG A 228 -28.98 -19.00 2.47
N SER A 229 -29.18 -20.21 3.03
CA SER A 229 -29.70 -21.37 2.29
C SER A 229 -28.95 -21.62 0.98
N PRO A 230 -27.63 -21.87 1.02
CA PRO A 230 -26.83 -21.94 -0.16
C PRO A 230 -27.12 -23.16 -1.03
N ALA A 231 -27.24 -22.94 -2.33
CA ALA A 231 -27.36 -24.02 -3.31
C ALA A 231 -25.95 -24.45 -3.81
N TYR A 232 -25.06 -23.51 -4.03
CA TYR A 232 -23.72 -23.76 -4.58
C TYR A 232 -22.62 -22.92 -3.93
N GLN A 233 -22.96 -21.83 -3.24
CA GLN A 233 -22.00 -21.04 -2.49
C GLN A 233 -21.64 -21.69 -1.14
N PRO A 234 -20.52 -21.30 -0.50
CA PRO A 234 -20.23 -21.71 0.87
C PRO A 234 -21.31 -21.21 1.84
N GLU A 235 -21.75 -22.05 2.78
CA GLU A 235 -22.58 -21.63 3.90
C GLU A 235 -21.88 -20.55 4.73
N PHE A 236 -20.58 -20.77 4.94
CA PHE A 236 -19.72 -19.85 5.68
C PHE A 236 -18.28 -19.89 5.13
N GLY A 237 -17.67 -18.75 5.07
CA GLY A 237 -16.26 -18.61 4.72
C GLY A 237 -15.57 -17.54 5.55
N TYR A 238 -14.29 -17.72 5.78
CA TYR A 238 -13.44 -16.68 6.36
C TYR A 238 -12.06 -16.69 5.73
N SER A 239 -11.40 -15.56 5.74
CA SER A 239 -10.00 -15.43 5.36
C SER A 239 -9.27 -14.45 6.26
N GLY A 240 -7.99 -14.69 6.43
CA GLY A 240 -7.08 -13.74 7.06
C GLY A 240 -5.83 -13.59 6.21
N HIS A 241 -5.26 -12.41 6.19
CA HIS A 241 -4.00 -12.17 5.52
C HIS A 241 -3.08 -11.29 6.35
N VAL A 242 -1.80 -11.42 6.10
CA VAL A 242 -0.75 -10.56 6.63
C VAL A 242 0.28 -10.32 5.53
N GLY A 243 0.69 -9.08 5.38
CA GLY A 243 1.68 -8.72 4.39
C GLY A 243 2.59 -7.60 4.87
N LYS A 244 3.57 -7.30 4.05
CA LYS A 244 4.54 -6.24 4.29
C LYS A 244 4.94 -5.54 3.01
N THR A 245 4.89 -4.24 3.03
CA THR A 245 5.56 -3.38 2.06
C THR A 245 7.03 -3.26 2.43
N LEU A 246 7.90 -3.61 1.50
CA LEU A 246 9.35 -3.59 1.63
C LEU A 246 9.92 -2.40 0.85
N SER A 247 11.24 -2.18 0.96
CA SER A 247 11.94 -1.18 0.15
C SER A 247 11.81 -1.45 -1.36
N ASP A 248 12.08 -0.42 -2.16
CA ASP A 248 12.13 -0.50 -3.62
C ASP A 248 10.83 -0.99 -4.28
N GLY A 249 9.68 -0.79 -3.63
CA GLY A 249 8.37 -1.15 -4.19
C GLY A 249 8.07 -2.65 -4.22
N TRP A 250 8.71 -3.45 -3.39
CA TRP A 250 8.32 -4.84 -3.17
C TRP A 250 7.22 -4.94 -2.13
N VAL A 251 6.27 -5.86 -2.35
CA VAL A 251 5.22 -6.22 -1.39
C VAL A 251 5.12 -7.74 -1.32
N VAL A 252 4.99 -8.27 -0.12
CA VAL A 252 4.74 -9.70 0.11
C VAL A 252 3.48 -9.84 0.95
N ASP A 253 2.66 -10.83 0.61
CA ASP A 253 1.40 -11.13 1.32
C ASP A 253 1.24 -12.64 1.46
N LEU A 254 0.74 -13.08 2.60
CA LEU A 254 0.32 -14.44 2.87
C LEU A 254 -1.13 -14.44 3.34
N ARG A 255 -1.97 -15.16 2.61
CA ARG A 255 -3.41 -15.28 2.89
C ARG A 255 -3.81 -16.71 3.17
N TYR A 256 -4.52 -16.94 4.25
CA TYR A 256 -5.27 -18.16 4.50
C TYR A 256 -6.76 -17.94 4.24
N ARG A 257 -7.41 -18.93 3.65
CA ARG A 257 -8.86 -18.94 3.39
C ARG A 257 -9.45 -20.29 3.73
N GLN A 258 -10.61 -20.28 4.38
CA GLN A 258 -11.44 -21.46 4.63
C GLN A 258 -12.84 -21.22 4.10
N ARG A 259 -13.41 -22.19 3.40
CA ARG A 259 -14.79 -22.19 2.92
C ARG A 259 -15.48 -23.48 3.35
N ALA A 260 -16.63 -23.39 3.99
CA ALA A 260 -17.47 -24.52 4.38
C ALA A 260 -18.69 -24.56 3.45
N TYR A 261 -18.79 -25.59 2.67
CA TYR A 261 -19.96 -25.92 1.85
C TYR A 261 -20.81 -26.94 2.59
N THR A 262 -22.06 -27.13 2.18
CA THR A 262 -22.99 -28.12 2.76
C THR A 262 -22.37 -29.52 2.80
N SER A 263 -21.59 -29.89 1.76
CA SER A 263 -21.03 -31.24 1.59
C SER A 263 -19.55 -31.35 1.99
N THR A 264 -18.82 -30.27 2.09
CA THR A 264 -17.36 -30.33 2.26
C THR A 264 -16.74 -29.01 2.73
N ARG A 265 -15.43 -29.02 3.00
CA ARG A 265 -14.64 -27.82 3.33
C ARG A 265 -13.44 -27.69 2.40
N VAL A 266 -13.16 -26.48 2.02
CA VAL A 266 -11.99 -26.11 1.20
C VAL A 266 -11.12 -25.13 1.98
N GLY A 267 -9.89 -25.53 2.26
CA GLY A 267 -8.85 -24.66 2.80
C GLY A 267 -7.88 -24.23 1.70
N ALA A 268 -7.38 -23.01 1.76
CA ALA A 268 -6.36 -22.51 0.84
C ALA A 268 -5.37 -21.60 1.55
N VAL A 269 -4.11 -21.67 1.12
CA VAL A 269 -3.04 -20.72 1.45
C VAL A 269 -2.55 -20.10 0.16
N VAL A 270 -2.43 -18.79 0.11
CA VAL A 270 -1.93 -18.07 -1.07
C VAL A 270 -0.80 -17.15 -0.64
N GLY A 271 0.38 -17.35 -1.22
CA GLY A 271 1.49 -16.41 -1.11
C GLY A 271 1.55 -15.53 -2.34
N THR A 272 1.71 -14.24 -2.17
CA THR A 272 1.83 -13.26 -3.27
C THR A 272 3.10 -12.44 -3.09
N VAL A 273 3.80 -12.23 -4.19
CA VAL A 273 4.94 -11.29 -4.27
C VAL A 273 4.61 -10.29 -5.37
N GLU A 274 4.79 -9.01 -5.05
CA GLU A 274 4.52 -7.91 -5.97
C GLU A 274 5.74 -7.01 -6.11
N LYS A 275 5.89 -6.41 -7.28
CA LYS A 275 6.89 -5.39 -7.58
C LYS A 275 6.23 -4.21 -8.28
N TYR A 276 6.38 -3.04 -7.68
CA TYR A 276 6.04 -1.77 -8.32
C TYR A 276 7.29 -1.20 -8.99
N TYR A 277 7.19 -0.84 -10.26
CA TYR A 277 8.27 -0.24 -11.03
C TYR A 277 7.72 0.78 -12.03
N GLY A 278 8.01 2.05 -11.80
CA GLY A 278 7.37 3.15 -12.54
C GLY A 278 5.85 3.06 -12.44
N ASP A 279 5.21 3.11 -13.59
CA ASP A 279 3.75 3.03 -13.70
C ASP A 279 3.20 1.59 -13.72
N TYR A 280 4.04 0.59 -13.44
CA TYR A 280 3.66 -0.81 -13.52
C TYR A 280 3.68 -1.50 -12.16
N ARG A 281 2.73 -2.43 -11.97
CA ARG A 281 2.76 -3.42 -10.90
C ARG A 281 2.80 -4.81 -11.53
N PHE A 282 3.77 -5.60 -11.13
CA PHE A 282 3.90 -7.01 -11.45
C PHE A 282 3.59 -7.82 -10.20
N ALA A 283 2.74 -8.83 -10.30
CA ALA A 283 2.42 -9.68 -9.18
C ALA A 283 2.46 -11.15 -9.59
N TYR A 284 2.99 -11.99 -8.71
CA TYR A 284 2.93 -13.43 -8.83
C TYR A 284 2.33 -14.01 -7.56
N GLY A 285 1.25 -14.77 -7.72
CA GLY A 285 0.56 -15.50 -6.67
C GLY A 285 0.70 -17.02 -6.87
N LEU A 286 1.01 -17.70 -5.76
CA LEU A 286 1.03 -19.17 -5.69
C LEU A 286 0.05 -19.61 -4.62
N GLY A 287 -0.98 -20.33 -5.02
CA GLY A 287 -2.01 -20.86 -4.15
C GLY A 287 -1.86 -22.38 -3.96
N TRP A 288 -2.05 -22.84 -2.73
CA TRP A 288 -2.24 -24.24 -2.38
C TRP A 288 -3.60 -24.40 -1.76
N SER A 289 -4.43 -25.22 -2.38
CA SER A 289 -5.77 -25.55 -1.90
C SER A 289 -5.88 -27.01 -1.53
N ARG A 290 -6.77 -27.30 -0.59
CA ARG A 290 -7.10 -28.65 -0.18
C ARG A 290 -8.59 -28.79 0.01
N LEU A 291 -9.18 -29.70 -0.70
CA LEU A 291 -10.53 -30.18 -0.45
C LEU A 291 -10.49 -31.23 0.65
N GLN A 292 -11.46 -31.24 1.56
CA GLN A 292 -11.50 -32.20 2.67
C GLN A 292 -11.45 -33.65 2.17
N GLY A 293 -10.47 -34.41 2.64
CA GLY A 293 -10.29 -35.81 2.27
C GLY A 293 -9.46 -36.06 0.98
N THR A 294 -8.94 -35.00 0.35
CA THR A 294 -8.13 -35.12 -0.88
C THR A 294 -6.69 -34.66 -0.67
N ALA A 295 -5.85 -34.88 -1.68
CA ALA A 295 -4.52 -34.27 -1.77
C ALA A 295 -4.65 -32.75 -1.99
N SER A 296 -3.57 -32.03 -1.69
CA SER A 296 -3.48 -30.59 -2.00
C SER A 296 -3.14 -30.38 -3.47
N PHE A 297 -3.69 -29.33 -4.04
CA PHE A 297 -3.44 -28.90 -5.41
C PHE A 297 -3.04 -27.43 -5.47
N ALA A 298 -2.36 -27.04 -6.53
CA ALA A 298 -1.80 -25.71 -6.66
C ALA A 298 -2.35 -24.96 -7.86
N ASN A 299 -2.39 -23.64 -7.73
CA ASN A 299 -2.64 -22.72 -8.83
C ASN A 299 -1.64 -21.55 -8.83
N HIS A 300 -1.47 -20.96 -9.98
CA HIS A 300 -0.55 -19.87 -10.23
C HIS A 300 -1.31 -18.70 -10.86
N VAL A 301 -1.00 -17.50 -10.44
CA VAL A 301 -1.55 -16.27 -11.00
C VAL A 301 -0.42 -15.30 -11.28
N VAL A 302 -0.35 -14.78 -12.50
CA VAL A 302 0.53 -13.69 -12.88
C VAL A 302 -0.34 -12.49 -13.23
N THR A 303 -0.07 -11.34 -12.67
CA THR A 303 -0.79 -10.11 -12.96
C THR A 303 0.17 -8.99 -13.31
N VAL A 304 -0.18 -8.22 -14.34
CA VAL A 304 0.50 -6.98 -14.70
C VAL A 304 -0.56 -5.88 -14.71
N ASN A 305 -0.33 -4.81 -13.97
CA ASN A 305 -1.14 -3.61 -14.01
C ASN A 305 -0.31 -2.46 -14.57
N TRP A 306 -0.93 -1.67 -15.43
CA TRP A 306 -0.43 -0.38 -15.88
C TRP A 306 -1.31 0.72 -15.29
N TYR A 307 -0.71 1.64 -14.54
CA TYR A 307 -1.35 2.83 -13.99
C TYR A 307 -1.10 3.98 -14.95
N TYR A 308 -2.16 4.64 -15.41
CA TYR A 308 -2.07 5.74 -16.34
C TYR A 308 -2.94 6.91 -15.87
N GLY A 309 -2.35 8.11 -15.88
CA GLY A 309 -3.01 9.25 -15.24
C GLY A 309 -3.14 9.07 -13.72
N ASP A 310 -3.76 10.01 -13.08
CA ASP A 310 -3.74 10.10 -11.62
C ASP A 310 -4.56 9.02 -10.90
N ARG A 311 -5.55 8.41 -11.59
CA ARG A 311 -6.51 7.49 -10.94
C ARG A 311 -7.12 6.49 -11.92
N ALA A 312 -6.30 5.91 -12.75
CA ALA A 312 -6.74 4.90 -13.70
C ALA A 312 -5.73 3.78 -13.83
N ASN A 313 -6.20 2.56 -14.03
CA ASN A 313 -5.34 1.42 -14.33
C ASN A 313 -6.02 0.43 -15.27
N ILE A 314 -5.20 -0.35 -15.96
CA ILE A 314 -5.58 -1.54 -16.70
C ILE A 314 -4.71 -2.68 -16.21
N GLY A 315 -5.31 -3.83 -15.93
CA GLY A 315 -4.63 -5.03 -15.46
C GLY A 315 -4.92 -6.22 -16.33
N LEU A 316 -3.88 -7.00 -16.60
CA LEU A 316 -3.98 -8.29 -17.26
C LEU A 316 -3.54 -9.37 -16.28
N SER A 317 -4.40 -10.37 -16.04
CA SER A 317 -4.11 -11.52 -15.20
C SER A 317 -4.21 -12.81 -15.99
N VAL A 318 -3.24 -13.68 -15.79
CA VAL A 318 -3.26 -15.06 -16.34
C VAL A 318 -3.18 -16.00 -15.15
N HIS A 319 -4.05 -17.00 -15.12
CA HIS A 319 -4.02 -18.02 -14.08
C HIS A 319 -4.08 -19.43 -14.67
N THR A 320 -3.45 -20.37 -13.97
CA THR A 320 -3.40 -21.78 -14.35
C THR A 320 -3.17 -22.66 -13.13
N GLY A 321 -3.58 -23.90 -13.20
CA GLY A 321 -3.41 -24.88 -12.13
C GLY A 321 -4.69 -25.63 -11.87
N ASN A 322 -4.94 -25.95 -10.59
CA ASN A 322 -6.17 -26.60 -10.16
C ASN A 322 -6.86 -25.78 -9.09
N GLU A 323 -8.18 -25.83 -9.06
CA GLU A 323 -9.00 -25.17 -8.04
C GLU A 323 -10.18 -26.03 -7.61
N ALA A 324 -10.81 -25.65 -6.50
CA ALA A 324 -12.06 -26.29 -6.05
C ALA A 324 -13.23 -25.52 -6.66
N GLU A 325 -14.01 -26.21 -7.47
CA GLU A 325 -15.21 -25.67 -8.13
C GLU A 325 -16.48 -26.33 -7.59
N SER A 326 -17.50 -25.53 -7.35
CA SER A 326 -18.82 -25.98 -6.89
C SER A 326 -19.75 -26.21 -8.08
N LEU A 327 -20.30 -27.39 -8.20
CA LEU A 327 -21.22 -27.83 -9.25
C LEU A 327 -22.68 -27.65 -8.85
N GLU A 328 -23.60 -27.84 -9.80
CA GLU A 328 -25.04 -27.66 -9.67
C GLU A 328 -25.66 -28.41 -8.49
N ASN A 329 -25.12 -29.56 -8.14
CA ASN A 329 -25.64 -30.40 -7.04
C ASN A 329 -25.00 -30.11 -5.68
N GLY A 330 -24.29 -28.98 -5.55
CA GLY A 330 -23.55 -28.61 -4.34
C GLY A 330 -22.31 -29.44 -4.07
N GLN A 331 -21.93 -30.33 -5.00
CA GLN A 331 -20.64 -31.02 -4.93
C GLN A 331 -19.51 -30.05 -5.26
N VAL A 332 -18.42 -30.19 -4.53
CA VAL A 332 -17.19 -29.42 -4.78
C VAL A 332 -16.11 -30.39 -5.23
N LEU A 333 -15.56 -30.14 -6.40
CA LEU A 333 -14.54 -30.98 -7.01
C LEU A 333 -13.27 -30.17 -7.32
N GLU A 334 -12.15 -30.87 -7.37
CA GLU A 334 -10.93 -30.34 -7.94
C GLU A 334 -11.05 -30.34 -9.46
N THR A 335 -10.77 -29.18 -10.08
CA THR A 335 -10.80 -29.00 -11.55
C THR A 335 -9.56 -28.28 -11.99
N SER A 336 -9.07 -28.62 -13.18
CA SER A 336 -8.02 -27.81 -13.82
C SER A 336 -8.60 -26.48 -14.29
N VAL A 337 -7.82 -25.42 -14.16
CA VAL A 337 -8.23 -24.09 -14.59
C VAL A 337 -7.14 -23.42 -15.41
N ARG A 338 -7.56 -22.75 -16.48
CA ARG A 338 -6.75 -21.81 -17.25
C ARG A 338 -7.59 -20.61 -17.58
N GLY A 339 -7.03 -19.42 -17.41
CA GLY A 339 -7.83 -18.26 -17.71
C GLY A 339 -7.01 -17.01 -17.92
N ILE A 340 -7.64 -16.05 -18.55
CA ILE A 340 -7.15 -14.72 -18.80
C ILE A 340 -8.23 -13.72 -18.40
N THR A 341 -7.85 -12.69 -17.66
CA THR A 341 -8.75 -11.62 -17.23
C THR A 341 -8.11 -10.27 -17.56
N LEU A 342 -8.85 -9.43 -18.24
CA LEU A 342 -8.54 -8.02 -18.41
C LEU A 342 -9.47 -7.23 -17.49
N SER A 343 -8.91 -6.30 -16.73
CA SER A 343 -9.67 -5.47 -15.80
C SER A 343 -9.18 -4.04 -15.85
N GLY A 344 -9.98 -3.12 -15.36
CA GLY A 344 -9.56 -1.73 -15.26
C GLY A 344 -10.42 -0.97 -14.26
N HIS A 345 -9.84 0.14 -13.86
CA HIS A 345 -10.49 1.15 -13.04
C HIS A 345 -10.20 2.54 -13.61
N ARG A 346 -11.20 3.42 -13.55
CA ARG A 346 -11.04 4.83 -13.88
C ARG A 346 -11.98 5.70 -13.05
N GLU A 347 -11.45 6.73 -12.42
CA GLU A 347 -12.30 7.78 -11.87
C GLU A 347 -12.90 8.64 -13.01
N ILE A 348 -14.23 8.68 -13.06
CA ILE A 348 -14.99 9.49 -14.01
C ILE A 348 -15.10 10.92 -13.48
N SER A 349 -15.24 11.07 -12.18
CA SER A 349 -15.30 12.35 -11.48
C SER A 349 -14.66 12.19 -10.09
N ARG A 350 -14.55 13.30 -9.34
CA ARG A 350 -14.04 13.27 -7.95
C ARG A 350 -14.83 12.34 -7.01
N ARG A 351 -16.09 12.04 -7.36
CA ARG A 351 -16.99 11.21 -6.54
C ARG A 351 -17.35 9.89 -7.15
N VAL A 352 -17.11 9.69 -8.44
CA VAL A 352 -17.59 8.50 -9.16
C VAL A 352 -16.45 7.84 -9.88
N GLY A 353 -16.23 6.56 -9.60
CA GLY A 353 -15.33 5.67 -10.32
C GLY A 353 -16.08 4.57 -11.06
N LEU A 354 -15.48 4.06 -12.11
CA LEU A 354 -15.92 2.90 -12.88
C LEU A 354 -14.86 1.80 -12.79
N GLN A 355 -15.30 0.61 -12.44
CA GLN A 355 -14.51 -0.62 -12.52
C GLN A 355 -15.15 -1.53 -13.58
N TRP A 356 -14.32 -2.25 -14.32
CA TRP A 356 -14.79 -3.21 -15.30
C TRP A 356 -13.83 -4.41 -15.33
N TRP A 357 -14.37 -5.56 -15.70
CA TRP A 357 -13.59 -6.79 -15.92
C TRP A 357 -14.26 -7.65 -16.99
N LEU A 358 -13.42 -8.32 -17.75
CA LEU A 358 -13.85 -9.32 -18.73
C LEU A 358 -12.79 -10.41 -18.84
N GLY A 359 -13.19 -11.60 -19.21
CA GLY A 359 -12.24 -12.69 -19.32
C GLY A 359 -12.80 -13.97 -19.90
N LEU A 360 -11.89 -14.90 -20.01
CA LEU A 360 -12.10 -16.25 -20.50
C LEU A 360 -11.49 -17.22 -19.50
N HIS A 361 -12.29 -18.16 -19.03
CA HIS A 361 -11.82 -19.25 -18.18
C HIS A 361 -12.18 -20.60 -18.81
N ASP A 362 -11.23 -21.50 -18.80
CA ASP A 362 -11.41 -22.91 -19.15
C ASP A 362 -11.38 -23.71 -17.84
N GLN A 363 -12.46 -24.40 -17.53
CA GLN A 363 -12.62 -25.20 -16.31
C GLN A 363 -12.44 -26.70 -16.64
N GLY A 364 -11.38 -27.02 -17.33
CA GLY A 364 -11.05 -28.36 -17.76
C GLY A 364 -12.14 -28.96 -18.64
N ASP A 365 -12.58 -30.18 -18.31
CA ASP A 365 -13.59 -30.92 -19.07
C ASP A 365 -15.04 -30.46 -18.79
N TYR A 366 -15.26 -29.56 -17.81
CA TYR A 366 -16.60 -29.20 -17.40
C TYR A 366 -17.22 -28.12 -18.28
N TYR A 367 -16.56 -26.96 -18.42
CA TYR A 367 -17.05 -25.84 -19.22
C TYR A 367 -15.96 -24.80 -19.48
N ARG A 368 -16.24 -23.95 -20.47
CA ARG A 368 -15.58 -22.66 -20.65
C ARG A 368 -16.53 -21.56 -20.30
N ARG A 369 -16.05 -20.52 -19.60
CA ARG A 369 -16.85 -19.34 -19.31
C ARG A 369 -16.23 -18.10 -19.88
N ARG A 370 -17.10 -17.27 -20.45
CA ARG A 370 -16.80 -15.91 -20.88
C ARG A 370 -17.54 -14.99 -19.94
N PHE A 371 -16.86 -14.04 -19.38
CA PHE A 371 -17.50 -13.17 -18.41
C PHE A 371 -17.19 -11.72 -18.66
N VAL A 372 -18.12 -10.85 -18.24
CA VAL A 372 -18.00 -9.40 -18.22
C VAL A 372 -18.66 -8.87 -16.96
N GLY A 373 -18.12 -7.80 -16.40
CA GLY A 373 -18.75 -7.14 -15.28
C GLY A 373 -18.37 -5.66 -15.20
N LEU A 374 -19.21 -4.92 -14.52
CA LEU A 374 -19.08 -3.49 -14.28
C LEU A 374 -19.43 -3.19 -12.83
N ALA A 375 -18.74 -2.22 -12.24
CA ALA A 375 -19.12 -1.66 -10.95
C ALA A 375 -18.88 -0.15 -10.94
N PHE A 376 -19.74 0.58 -10.27
CA PHE A 376 -19.58 1.99 -9.97
C PHE A 376 -19.16 2.13 -8.49
N SER A 377 -18.19 2.97 -8.24
CA SER A 377 -17.85 3.43 -6.90
C SER A 377 -18.31 4.87 -6.71
N ILE A 378 -18.93 5.17 -5.59
CA ILE A 378 -19.46 6.49 -5.25
C ILE A 378 -18.89 6.88 -3.89
N ARG A 379 -18.16 7.98 -3.87
CA ARG A 379 -17.65 8.60 -2.63
C ARG A 379 -18.78 9.45 -2.03
N LEU A 380 -19.16 9.13 -0.78
CA LEU A 380 -20.29 9.73 -0.07
C LEU A 380 -19.87 10.95 0.77
#